data_33872c83ed05f46685bb44565b9c096c
#
_entry.id   33872c83ed05f46685bb44565b9c096c
#
_cell.length_a   1.000
_cell.length_b   1.000
_cell.length_c   1.000
_cell.angle_alpha   90.00
_cell.angle_beta   90.00
_cell.angle_gamma   90.00
#
_symmetry.space_group_name_H-M   'P 1'
#
loop_
_entity.id
_entity.type
_entity.pdbx_description
1 polymer ?
#
loop_
_entity_poly.entity_id
_entity_poly.type
_entity_poly.pdbx_seq_one_letter_code
_entity_poly.pdbx_strand_id
1 'polypeptide(L)'
;QLQGYEFDKIFPGCRIIDIHEYLLEKGITLPSGQGGFLYHEPCHNPMKLGDSMKTVKSLIGDNVVKSERCCGESGTLGVTRPDVSTQVRFRKEEEIRKGEATLRASGTVAADANVKILTSCPSCLQGLNRYEGDLQNGLLEADYIVIEMAKQILGENWMPEYVQRANQGG
;
A
#
# COMPACT_ATOMS: atom_id res chain seq x y z
N GLN A 1 6.47 -13.39 7.91
CA GLN A 1 7.60 -14.32 8.10
C GLN A 1 7.74 -14.76 9.56
N LEU A 2 7.46 -13.90 10.54
CA LEU A 2 7.53 -14.25 11.97
C LEU A 2 6.54 -15.35 12.40
N GLN A 3 5.45 -15.53 11.67
CA GLN A 3 4.45 -16.57 11.96
C GLN A 3 4.95 -18.02 11.79
N GLY A 4 6.08 -18.23 11.12
CA GLY A 4 6.71 -19.54 10.98
C GLY A 4 7.73 -19.87 12.07
N TYR A 5 8.02 -18.91 12.94
CA TYR A 5 8.92 -19.11 14.08
C TYR A 5 8.09 -19.31 15.34
N GLU A 6 8.61 -20.07 16.29
CA GLU A 6 7.99 -20.35 17.58
C GLU A 6 7.94 -19.07 18.47
N PHE A 7 7.25 -18.05 17.95
CA PHE A 7 7.18 -16.72 18.57
C PHE A 7 6.61 -16.80 19.99
N ASP A 8 5.63 -17.66 20.20
CA ASP A 8 4.98 -17.87 21.51
C ASP A 8 5.96 -18.40 22.56
N LYS A 9 7.02 -19.12 22.14
CA LYS A 9 8.09 -19.58 23.03
C LYS A 9 9.06 -18.46 23.41
N ILE A 10 9.29 -17.51 22.49
CA ILE A 10 10.19 -16.39 22.71
C ILE A 10 9.48 -15.27 23.45
N PHE A 11 8.23 -15.01 23.13
CA PHE A 11 7.39 -13.97 23.74
C PHE A 11 6.06 -14.54 24.23
N PRO A 12 6.04 -15.26 25.35
CA PRO A 12 4.82 -15.87 25.89
C PRO A 12 3.73 -14.83 26.15
N GLY A 13 2.51 -15.12 25.73
CA GLY A 13 1.36 -14.23 25.91
C GLY A 13 1.30 -13.04 24.95
N CYS A 14 2.26 -12.91 24.02
CA CYS A 14 2.22 -11.90 22.97
C CYS A 14 1.53 -12.45 21.71
N ARG A 15 0.82 -11.58 21.02
CA ARG A 15 0.17 -11.89 19.75
C ARG A 15 0.89 -11.18 18.60
N ILE A 16 1.19 -11.91 17.52
CA ILE A 16 1.64 -11.29 16.28
C ILE A 16 0.40 -10.84 15.50
N ILE A 17 0.31 -9.57 15.21
CA ILE A 17 -0.76 -8.99 14.42
C ILE A 17 -0.16 -8.01 13.41
N ASP A 18 -0.73 -7.96 12.21
CA ASP A 18 -0.37 -6.96 11.21
C ASP A 18 -0.91 -5.57 11.62
N ILE A 19 -0.19 -4.52 11.27
CA ILE A 19 -0.58 -3.15 11.67
C ILE A 19 -1.95 -2.74 11.12
N HIS A 20 -2.32 -3.18 9.92
CA HIS A 20 -3.61 -2.85 9.32
C HIS A 20 -4.75 -3.53 10.05
N GLU A 21 -4.58 -4.79 10.40
CA GLU A 21 -5.54 -5.55 11.21
C GLU A 21 -5.65 -4.97 12.63
N TYR A 22 -4.51 -4.52 13.20
CA TYR A 22 -4.49 -3.86 14.50
C TYR A 22 -5.24 -2.51 14.48
N LEU A 23 -5.01 -1.67 13.47
CA LEU A 23 -5.72 -0.40 13.32
C LEU A 23 -7.23 -0.63 13.20
N LEU A 24 -7.64 -1.62 12.41
CA LEU A 24 -9.05 -1.99 12.27
C LEU A 24 -9.65 -2.47 13.61
N GLU A 25 -8.93 -3.29 14.37
CA GLU A 25 -9.32 -3.74 15.72
C GLU A 25 -9.48 -2.56 16.68
N LYS A 26 -8.68 -1.52 16.52
CA LYS A 26 -8.78 -0.28 17.32
C LYS A 26 -9.84 0.69 16.82
N GLY A 27 -10.55 0.37 15.75
CA GLY A 27 -11.56 1.23 15.15
C GLY A 27 -10.98 2.47 14.45
N ILE A 28 -9.69 2.44 14.10
CA ILE A 28 -9.03 3.55 13.40
C ILE A 28 -9.25 3.34 11.91
N THR A 29 -10.15 4.13 11.33
CA THR A 29 -10.52 4.08 9.90
C THR A 29 -10.59 5.50 9.34
N LEU A 30 -10.44 5.63 8.03
CA LEU A 30 -10.70 6.90 7.36
C LEU A 30 -12.21 7.12 7.17
N PRO A 31 -12.66 8.39 7.14
CA PRO A 31 -14.03 8.71 6.77
C PRO A 31 -14.36 8.18 5.36
N SER A 32 -15.56 7.67 5.15
CA SER A 32 -16.04 7.23 3.85
C SER A 32 -16.05 8.38 2.83
N GLY A 33 -15.63 8.09 1.58
CA GLY A 33 -15.70 9.07 0.48
C GLY A 33 -14.40 9.86 0.20
N GLN A 34 -13.31 9.52 0.82
CA GLN A 34 -12.00 10.15 0.63
C GLN A 34 -11.26 9.60 -0.61
N GLY A 35 -11.75 9.95 -1.82
CA GLY A 35 -11.08 9.61 -3.06
C GLY A 35 -11.09 8.13 -3.42
N GLY A 36 -10.36 7.79 -4.48
CA GLY A 36 -10.19 6.41 -4.97
C GLY A 36 -8.74 5.96 -4.94
N PHE A 37 -8.51 4.70 -4.61
CA PHE A 37 -7.18 4.13 -4.48
C PHE A 37 -7.04 2.85 -5.30
N LEU A 38 -5.85 2.63 -5.85
CA LEU A 38 -5.42 1.30 -6.24
C LEU A 38 -4.82 0.58 -5.03
N TYR A 39 -5.06 -0.70 -4.89
CA TYR A 39 -4.42 -1.51 -3.86
C TYR A 39 -3.60 -2.64 -4.51
N HIS A 40 -2.31 -2.67 -4.22
CA HIS A 40 -1.43 -3.77 -4.57
C HIS A 40 -1.24 -4.70 -3.37
N GLU A 41 -1.82 -5.89 -3.49
CA GLU A 41 -1.64 -6.93 -2.47
C GLU A 41 -0.27 -7.59 -2.61
N PRO A 42 0.55 -7.60 -1.55
CA PRO A 42 1.83 -8.29 -1.56
C PRO A 42 1.69 -9.80 -1.74
N CYS A 43 2.65 -10.43 -2.44
CA CYS A 43 2.68 -11.90 -2.60
C CYS A 43 2.73 -12.64 -1.25
N HIS A 44 3.43 -12.04 -0.26
CA HIS A 44 3.48 -12.50 1.13
C HIS A 44 2.71 -11.51 2.01
N ASN A 45 1.40 -11.48 1.82
CA ASN A 45 0.54 -10.58 2.58
C ASN A 45 0.57 -10.94 4.08
N PRO A 46 0.92 -10.00 4.97
CA PRO A 46 0.94 -10.22 6.41
C PRO A 46 -0.45 -10.25 7.05
N MET A 47 -1.47 -9.67 6.40
CA MET A 47 -2.85 -9.70 6.87
C MET A 47 -3.39 -11.13 6.78
N LYS A 48 -3.51 -11.80 7.92
CA LYS A 48 -3.85 -13.24 8.01
C LYS A 48 -5.15 -13.54 8.72
N LEU A 49 -5.76 -12.54 9.38
CA LEU A 49 -7.00 -12.72 10.13
C LEU A 49 -8.25 -12.74 9.24
N GLY A 50 -8.14 -12.33 7.97
CA GLY A 50 -9.26 -12.31 7.06
C GLY A 50 -8.90 -11.98 5.61
N ASP A 51 -9.88 -11.51 4.88
CA ASP A 51 -9.74 -11.01 3.51
C ASP A 51 -9.05 -9.63 3.52
N SER A 52 -7.89 -9.55 2.89
CA SER A 52 -7.09 -8.32 2.84
C SER A 52 -7.82 -7.17 2.16
N MET A 53 -8.57 -7.42 1.09
CA MET A 53 -9.38 -6.39 0.41
C MET A 53 -10.47 -5.85 1.33
N LYS A 54 -11.11 -6.72 2.11
CA LYS A 54 -12.11 -6.30 3.10
C LYS A 54 -11.46 -5.44 4.18
N THR A 55 -10.30 -5.85 4.70
CA THR A 55 -9.52 -5.07 5.68
C THR A 55 -9.16 -3.70 5.13
N VAL A 56 -8.60 -3.64 3.92
CA VAL A 56 -8.20 -2.39 3.28
C VAL A 56 -9.41 -1.47 3.05
N LYS A 57 -10.51 -1.98 2.51
CA LYS A 57 -11.75 -1.20 2.33
C LYS A 57 -12.31 -0.69 3.64
N SER A 58 -12.25 -1.48 4.69
CA SER A 58 -12.71 -1.03 6.03
C SER A 58 -11.83 0.08 6.61
N LEU A 59 -10.53 0.13 6.25
CA LEU A 59 -9.61 1.16 6.72
C LEU A 59 -9.71 2.47 5.95
N ILE A 60 -9.77 2.40 4.61
CA ILE A 60 -9.63 3.57 3.74
C ILE A 60 -10.85 3.86 2.85
N GLY A 61 -11.94 3.12 3.02
CA GLY A 61 -13.19 3.30 2.28
C GLY A 61 -13.36 2.35 1.10
N ASP A 62 -14.56 2.35 0.52
CA ASP A 62 -14.97 1.37 -0.49
C ASP A 62 -14.39 1.61 -1.88
N ASN A 63 -13.94 2.83 -2.18
CA ASN A 63 -13.40 3.22 -3.48
C ASN A 63 -11.98 2.69 -3.70
N VAL A 64 -11.81 1.38 -3.54
CA VAL A 64 -10.53 0.68 -3.71
C VAL A 64 -10.64 -0.35 -4.82
N VAL A 65 -9.77 -0.22 -5.82
CA VAL A 65 -9.64 -1.17 -6.93
C VAL A 65 -8.36 -1.99 -6.73
N LYS A 66 -8.49 -3.31 -6.69
CA LYS A 66 -7.35 -4.21 -6.60
C LYS A 66 -6.55 -4.17 -7.89
N SER A 67 -5.25 -3.90 -7.79
CA SER A 67 -4.30 -3.97 -8.91
C SER A 67 -3.59 -5.32 -8.86
N GLU A 68 -3.99 -6.23 -9.72
CA GLU A 68 -3.43 -7.58 -9.81
C GLU A 68 -1.97 -7.57 -10.31
N ARG A 69 -1.37 -8.72 -10.49
CA ARG A 69 0.00 -8.93 -10.96
C ARG A 69 1.09 -8.55 -9.96
N CYS A 70 2.22 -9.19 -10.11
CA CYS A 70 3.42 -8.97 -9.29
C CYS A 70 4.04 -7.59 -9.51
N CYS A 71 4.64 -7.00 -8.48
CA CYS A 71 5.41 -5.76 -8.59
C CYS A 71 6.79 -5.92 -9.25
N GLY A 72 7.30 -7.17 -9.35
CA GLY A 72 8.58 -7.46 -9.98
C GLY A 72 9.83 -7.26 -9.10
N GLU A 73 9.67 -6.97 -7.80
CA GLU A 73 10.80 -6.64 -6.91
C GLU A 73 11.17 -7.72 -5.89
N SER A 74 10.38 -8.78 -5.79
CA SER A 74 10.65 -9.82 -4.78
C SER A 74 12.01 -10.49 -4.98
N GLY A 75 12.76 -10.66 -3.90
CA GLY A 75 13.99 -11.43 -3.90
C GLY A 75 15.10 -10.91 -4.82
N THR A 76 15.19 -9.59 -4.99
CA THR A 76 16.22 -8.96 -5.87
C THR A 76 16.05 -9.26 -7.36
N LEU A 77 14.87 -9.65 -7.81
CA LEU A 77 14.60 -10.00 -9.21
C LEU A 77 15.04 -8.93 -10.20
N GLY A 78 14.86 -7.66 -9.85
CA GLY A 78 15.26 -6.52 -10.68
C GLY A 78 16.78 -6.43 -10.92
N VAL A 79 17.57 -7.00 -10.01
CA VAL A 79 19.05 -7.01 -10.10
C VAL A 79 19.56 -8.30 -10.76
N THR A 80 19.00 -9.44 -10.35
CA THR A 80 19.48 -10.75 -10.81
C THR A 80 18.96 -11.16 -12.18
N ARG A 81 17.74 -10.74 -12.51
CA ARG A 81 17.08 -11.03 -13.79
C ARG A 81 16.31 -9.80 -14.31
N PRO A 82 17.04 -8.76 -14.74
CA PRO A 82 16.43 -7.51 -15.21
C PRO A 82 15.52 -7.73 -16.43
N ASP A 83 15.84 -8.70 -17.29
CA ASP A 83 15.03 -9.12 -18.43
C ASP A 83 13.62 -9.58 -18.01
N VAL A 84 13.54 -10.44 -17.00
CA VAL A 84 12.28 -10.96 -16.44
C VAL A 84 11.54 -9.84 -15.69
N SER A 85 12.25 -9.08 -14.85
CA SER A 85 11.67 -7.97 -14.08
C SER A 85 11.01 -6.94 -15.00
N THR A 86 11.66 -6.59 -16.11
CA THR A 86 11.11 -5.65 -17.11
C THR A 86 9.80 -6.17 -17.71
N GLN A 87 9.74 -7.45 -18.09
CA GLN A 87 8.50 -8.05 -18.61
C GLN A 87 7.37 -8.06 -17.56
N VAL A 88 7.70 -8.33 -16.31
CA VAL A 88 6.73 -8.28 -15.21
C VAL A 88 6.20 -6.85 -15.03
N ARG A 89 7.08 -5.83 -15.14
CA ARG A 89 6.71 -4.41 -15.05
C ARG A 89 5.71 -4.01 -16.11
N PHE A 90 5.90 -4.36 -17.38
CA PHE A 90 4.94 -4.05 -18.45
C PHE A 90 3.56 -4.62 -18.15
N ARG A 91 3.49 -5.87 -17.71
CA ARG A 91 2.21 -6.49 -17.34
C ARG A 91 1.56 -5.82 -16.14
N LYS A 92 2.35 -5.37 -15.18
CA LYS A 92 1.85 -4.64 -14.01
C LYS A 92 1.33 -3.26 -14.40
N GLU A 93 2.03 -2.56 -15.31
CA GLU A 93 1.58 -1.28 -15.84
C GLU A 93 0.20 -1.39 -16.49
N GLU A 94 -0.05 -2.42 -17.30
CA GLU A 94 -1.37 -2.66 -17.89
C GLU A 94 -2.46 -2.74 -16.83
N GLU A 95 -2.20 -3.42 -15.70
CA GLU A 95 -3.16 -3.54 -14.60
C GLU A 95 -3.36 -2.20 -13.87
N ILE A 96 -2.31 -1.43 -13.67
CA ILE A 96 -2.38 -0.09 -13.09
C ILE A 96 -3.28 0.81 -13.96
N ARG A 97 -3.06 0.81 -15.29
CA ARG A 97 -3.87 1.61 -16.22
C ARG A 97 -5.34 1.19 -16.25
N LYS A 98 -5.64 -0.11 -16.17
CA LYS A 98 -7.02 -0.59 -16.05
C LYS A 98 -7.68 -0.10 -14.78
N GLY A 99 -6.98 -0.21 -13.66
CA GLY A 99 -7.48 0.25 -12.37
C GLY A 99 -7.66 1.78 -12.34
N GLU A 100 -6.74 2.53 -12.90
CA GLU A 100 -6.85 3.99 -13.08
C GLU A 100 -8.10 4.34 -13.90
N ALA A 101 -8.30 3.71 -15.04
CA ALA A 101 -9.47 3.94 -15.87
C ALA A 101 -10.77 3.63 -15.12
N THR A 102 -10.79 2.59 -14.30
CA THR A 102 -11.96 2.23 -13.46
C THR A 102 -12.26 3.31 -12.44
N LEU A 103 -11.25 3.82 -11.72
CA LEU A 103 -11.42 4.88 -10.73
C LEU A 103 -11.88 6.19 -11.36
N ARG A 104 -11.34 6.55 -12.53
CA ARG A 104 -11.77 7.75 -13.25
C ARG A 104 -13.19 7.62 -13.79
N ALA A 105 -13.54 6.46 -14.34
CA ALA A 105 -14.90 6.20 -14.84
C ALA A 105 -15.96 6.23 -13.72
N SER A 106 -15.60 5.85 -12.50
CA SER A 106 -16.49 5.95 -11.33
C SER A 106 -16.59 7.36 -10.75
N GLY A 107 -15.79 8.31 -11.25
CA GLY A 107 -15.75 9.68 -10.72
C GLY A 107 -15.09 9.84 -9.36
N THR A 108 -14.44 8.80 -8.85
CA THR A 108 -13.78 8.83 -7.54
C THR A 108 -12.41 9.50 -7.58
N VAL A 109 -11.82 9.63 -8.77
CA VAL A 109 -10.58 10.37 -9.03
C VAL A 109 -10.81 11.34 -10.18
N ALA A 110 -10.50 12.62 -9.98
CA ALA A 110 -10.62 13.63 -11.02
C ALA A 110 -9.63 13.37 -12.18
N ALA A 111 -9.96 13.88 -13.37
CA ALA A 111 -9.17 13.62 -14.58
C ALA A 111 -7.72 14.12 -14.50
N ASP A 112 -7.49 15.17 -13.74
CA ASP A 112 -6.21 15.86 -13.51
C ASP A 112 -5.55 15.53 -12.17
N ALA A 113 -6.20 14.70 -11.33
CA ALA A 113 -5.67 14.32 -10.03
C ALA A 113 -4.76 13.10 -10.11
N ASN A 114 -3.77 13.04 -9.22
CA ASN A 114 -2.92 11.87 -9.04
C ASN A 114 -3.72 10.64 -8.60
N VAL A 115 -3.46 9.51 -9.22
CA VAL A 115 -3.96 8.22 -8.74
C VAL A 115 -2.94 7.64 -7.78
N LYS A 116 -3.39 7.23 -6.59
CA LYS A 116 -2.53 6.60 -5.60
C LYS A 116 -2.66 5.08 -5.65
N ILE A 117 -1.53 4.38 -5.65
CA ILE A 117 -1.47 2.94 -5.45
C ILE A 117 -0.85 2.64 -4.08
N LEU A 118 -1.61 1.94 -3.25
CA LEU A 118 -1.23 1.66 -1.87
C LEU A 118 -0.82 0.20 -1.70
N THR A 119 0.15 -0.03 -0.85
CA THR A 119 0.62 -1.38 -0.50
C THR A 119 1.02 -1.47 0.97
N SER A 120 1.21 -2.69 1.47
CA SER A 120 1.71 -2.97 2.83
C SER A 120 3.13 -3.56 2.85
N CYS A 121 3.83 -3.55 1.71
CA CYS A 121 5.14 -4.20 1.57
C CYS A 121 6.22 -3.24 1.06
N PRO A 122 7.38 -3.12 1.76
CA PRO A 122 8.47 -2.25 1.34
C PRO A 122 9.04 -2.57 -0.05
N SER A 123 9.25 -3.84 -0.35
CA SER A 123 9.74 -4.26 -1.68
C SER A 123 8.72 -3.93 -2.78
N CYS A 124 7.43 -4.10 -2.50
CA CYS A 124 6.39 -3.72 -3.46
C CYS A 124 6.35 -2.21 -3.66
N LEU A 125 6.48 -1.41 -2.61
CA LEU A 125 6.52 0.05 -2.73
C LEU A 125 7.70 0.49 -3.61
N GLN A 126 8.89 -0.09 -3.42
CA GLN A 126 10.06 0.20 -4.25
C GLN A 126 9.79 -0.11 -5.74
N GLY A 127 9.14 -1.24 -6.03
CA GLY A 127 8.77 -1.60 -7.40
C GLY A 127 7.70 -0.68 -8.00
N LEU A 128 6.73 -0.27 -7.18
CA LEU A 128 5.62 0.59 -7.62
C LEU A 128 6.05 2.04 -7.82
N ASN A 129 6.99 2.56 -7.04
CA ASN A 129 7.55 3.91 -7.23
C ASN A 129 8.21 4.11 -8.59
N ARG A 130 8.63 3.04 -9.27
CA ARG A 130 9.18 3.13 -10.62
C ARG A 130 8.17 3.58 -11.66
N TYR A 131 6.88 3.36 -11.43
CA TYR A 131 5.82 3.78 -12.36
C TYR A 131 5.50 5.27 -12.25
N GLU A 132 5.91 5.94 -11.18
CA GLU A 132 5.74 7.38 -11.02
C GLU A 132 6.40 8.17 -12.14
N GLY A 133 7.60 7.75 -12.57
CA GLY A 133 8.31 8.35 -13.70
C GLY A 133 7.99 7.73 -15.06
N ASP A 134 7.54 6.48 -15.11
CA ASP A 134 7.31 5.73 -16.35
C ASP A 134 5.90 5.96 -16.93
N LEU A 135 4.93 6.35 -16.13
CA LEU A 135 3.60 6.69 -16.59
C LEU A 135 3.62 8.07 -17.25
N GLN A 136 3.20 8.15 -18.50
CA GLN A 136 3.34 9.32 -19.39
C GLN A 136 2.84 10.65 -18.81
N ASN A 137 1.99 10.61 -17.83
CA ASN A 137 1.38 11.79 -17.21
C ASN A 137 1.89 12.05 -15.78
N GLY A 138 2.73 11.18 -15.21
CA GLY A 138 3.23 11.33 -13.85
C GLY A 138 2.14 11.32 -12.77
N LEU A 139 0.95 10.80 -13.09
CA LEU A 139 -0.22 10.87 -12.21
C LEU A 139 -0.33 9.69 -11.23
N LEU A 140 0.62 8.77 -11.23
CA LEU A 140 0.67 7.70 -10.24
C LEU A 140 1.56 8.10 -9.07
N GLU A 141 1.05 7.91 -7.87
CA GLU A 141 1.79 8.04 -6.61
C GLU A 141 1.70 6.72 -5.86
N ALA A 142 2.82 6.17 -5.40
CA ALA A 142 2.84 4.95 -4.60
C ALA A 142 3.17 5.23 -3.14
N ASP A 143 2.42 4.64 -2.21
CA ASP A 143 2.66 4.82 -0.77
C ASP A 143 2.19 3.60 0.04
N TYR A 144 2.47 3.62 1.32
CA TYR A 144 1.89 2.67 2.27
C TYR A 144 0.48 3.07 2.67
N ILE A 145 -0.38 2.08 2.88
CA ILE A 145 -1.73 2.30 3.42
C ILE A 145 -1.67 3.12 4.72
N VAL A 146 -0.81 2.74 5.64
CA VAL A 146 -0.68 3.41 6.95
C VAL A 146 -0.16 4.85 6.85
N ILE A 147 0.69 5.15 5.86
CA ILE A 147 1.19 6.50 5.62
C ILE A 147 0.08 7.38 5.05
N GLU A 148 -0.67 6.88 4.09
CA GLU A 148 -1.85 7.60 3.56
C GLU A 148 -2.87 7.86 4.65
N MET A 149 -3.17 6.88 5.50
CA MET A 149 -4.03 7.07 6.67
C MET A 149 -3.49 8.15 7.62
N ALA A 150 -2.19 8.12 7.91
CA ALA A 150 -1.56 9.11 8.78
C ALA A 150 -1.65 10.53 8.19
N LYS A 151 -1.41 10.70 6.89
CA LYS A 151 -1.59 12.00 6.20
C LYS A 151 -3.00 12.52 6.36
N GLN A 152 -4.02 11.69 6.18
CA GLN A 152 -5.41 12.10 6.26
C GLN A 152 -5.91 12.36 7.70
N ILE A 153 -5.38 11.62 8.68
CA ILE A 153 -5.79 11.75 10.09
C ILE A 153 -5.02 12.87 10.81
N LEU A 154 -3.71 12.96 10.56
CA LEU A 154 -2.80 13.83 11.29
C LEU A 154 -2.38 15.08 10.49
N GLY A 155 -2.68 15.13 9.18
CA GLY A 155 -2.29 16.20 8.26
C GLY A 155 -1.01 15.86 7.47
N GLU A 156 -0.81 16.53 6.35
CA GLU A 156 0.29 16.28 5.41
C GLU A 156 1.68 16.43 6.05
N ASN A 157 1.82 17.29 7.03
CA ASN A 157 3.08 17.59 7.71
C ASN A 157 3.35 16.70 8.95
N TRP A 158 2.54 15.67 9.19
CA TRP A 158 2.62 14.84 10.39
C TRP A 158 4.01 14.26 10.65
N MET A 159 4.70 13.80 9.60
CA MET A 159 6.00 13.14 9.74
C MET A 159 7.13 14.11 10.13
N PRO A 160 7.32 15.27 9.45
CA PRO A 160 8.25 16.29 9.93
C PRO A 160 7.97 16.74 11.35
N GLU A 161 6.72 16.95 11.70
CA GLU A 161 6.33 17.37 13.06
C GLU A 161 6.63 16.29 14.11
N TYR A 162 6.37 15.02 13.77
CA TYR A 162 6.71 13.89 14.63
C TYR A 162 8.24 13.79 14.85
N VAL A 163 9.03 13.86 13.76
CA VAL A 163 10.50 13.82 13.84
C VAL A 163 11.02 14.97 14.68
N GLN A 164 10.50 16.17 14.50
CA GLN A 164 10.89 17.33 15.30
C GLN A 164 10.62 17.11 16.79
N ARG A 165 9.44 16.62 17.15
CA ARG A 165 9.08 16.30 18.55
C ARG A 165 9.98 15.19 19.13
N ALA A 166 10.20 14.12 18.39
CA ALA A 166 11.06 13.02 18.81
C ALA A 166 12.51 13.49 19.08
N ASN A 167 13.05 14.37 18.25
CA ASN A 167 14.39 14.96 18.44
C ASN A 167 14.48 15.92 19.65
N GLN A 168 13.34 16.41 20.12
CA GLN A 168 13.27 17.27 21.31
C GLN A 168 13.08 16.51 22.62
N GLY A 169 13.07 15.18 22.56
CA GLY A 169 12.96 14.33 23.75
C GLY A 169 11.54 13.86 24.06
N GLY A 170 10.65 13.85 23.05
CA GLY A 170 9.32 13.23 23.09
C GLY A 170 8.25 14.11 23.56
#